data_9d72895043d54cfb04a17e59e5c9e168
#
_entry.id   9d72895043d54cfb04a17e59e5c9e168
#
_cell.length_a   1.000
_cell.length_b   1.000
_cell.length_c   1.000
_cell.angle_alpha   90.00
_cell.angle_beta   90.00
_cell.angle_gamma   90.00
#
_symmetry.space_group_name_H-M   'P 1'
#
loop_
_entity.id
_entity.type
_entity.pdbx_description
1 polymer ?
#
loop_
_entity_poly.entity_id
_entity_poly.type
_entity_poly.pdbx_seq_one_letter_code
_entity_poly.pdbx_strand_id
1 'polypeptide(L)'
;MKKILFVLAAGIAIMSCNEADKKSDATNSAASTTTAVTAEHSSAPNTSNVQVPAVDTSKLTTIKWLDGTEKEFPKIKEGEILNVVFRFKNTGSKPLIISQVTAGCGCTIPEQPTKPYAPGETGEIKATFNSSGKVGSNSKPVNVFANLEQPMTTLTFRVEVKPKS
;
A
#
# COMPACT_ATOMS: atom_id res chain seq x y z
N MET A 1 1.01 52.40 -10.89
CA MET A 1 -0.33 53.00 -11.11
C MET A 1 -1.01 52.17 -12.18
N LYS A 2 -1.96 51.33 -11.78
CA LYS A 2 -3.16 50.95 -12.52
C LYS A 2 -3.99 50.04 -11.64
N LYS A 3 -4.95 50.67 -10.98
CA LYS A 3 -6.07 50.04 -10.30
C LYS A 3 -7.04 49.53 -11.36
N ILE A 4 -7.46 48.29 -11.29
CA ILE A 4 -8.68 47.83 -11.96
C ILE A 4 -9.54 47.14 -10.90
N LEU A 5 -10.62 47.81 -10.61
CA LEU A 5 -11.77 47.43 -9.80
C LEU A 5 -12.83 46.88 -10.74
N PHE A 6 -13.39 45.70 -10.48
CA PHE A 6 -14.71 45.26 -10.98
C PHE A 6 -15.17 44.15 -10.03
N VAL A 7 -16.07 44.43 -9.17
CA VAL A 7 -17.55 44.50 -9.17
C VAL A 7 -18.23 43.13 -9.28
N LEU A 8 -18.91 42.88 -8.16
CA LEU A 8 -19.99 41.95 -7.81
C LEU A 8 -20.81 41.37 -8.98
N ALA A 9 -21.15 40.10 -8.82
CA ALA A 9 -22.50 39.61 -9.13
C ALA A 9 -22.87 38.44 -8.22
N ALA A 10 -23.90 38.66 -7.44
CA ALA A 10 -24.60 37.68 -6.62
C ALA A 10 -25.52 36.85 -7.49
N GLY A 11 -25.61 35.57 -7.19
CA GLY A 11 -26.59 34.65 -7.79
C GLY A 11 -27.02 33.60 -6.78
N ILE A 12 -28.15 33.84 -6.18
CA ILE A 12 -28.91 32.95 -5.29
C ILE A 12 -29.75 32.05 -6.20
N ALA A 13 -29.69 30.74 -6.01
CA ALA A 13 -30.73 29.83 -6.45
C ALA A 13 -30.87 28.71 -5.41
N ILE A 14 -31.97 28.75 -4.78
CA ILE A 14 -32.63 27.86 -3.85
C ILE A 14 -33.41 26.78 -4.65
N MET A 15 -33.76 25.71 -3.91
CA MET A 15 -34.74 24.65 -4.21
C MET A 15 -34.11 23.30 -4.58
N SER A 16 -34.56 22.18 -4.07
CA SER A 16 -35.77 21.82 -3.34
C SER A 16 -35.63 20.39 -2.85
N CYS A 17 -36.19 20.12 -1.70
CA CYS A 17 -36.48 18.79 -1.15
C CYS A 17 -37.22 17.89 -2.14
N ASN A 18 -36.98 16.60 -2.09
CA ASN A 18 -38.06 15.62 -2.30
C ASN A 18 -37.82 14.39 -1.42
N GLU A 19 -38.63 14.31 -0.38
CA GLU A 19 -38.96 13.11 0.35
C GLU A 19 -39.90 12.29 -0.49
N ALA A 20 -39.70 11.01 -0.52
CA ALA A 20 -40.75 10.07 -0.86
C ALA A 20 -40.59 8.80 -0.02
N ASP A 21 -41.36 8.76 1.06
CA ASP A 21 -41.87 7.62 1.76
C ASP A 21 -42.39 6.53 0.82
N LYS A 22 -42.05 5.30 1.06
CA LYS A 22 -42.96 4.19 0.77
C LYS A 22 -42.76 3.04 1.74
N LYS A 23 -43.55 3.10 2.78
CA LYS A 23 -43.98 2.02 3.66
C LYS A 23 -44.77 0.99 2.87
N SER A 24 -44.46 -0.28 3.02
CA SER A 24 -45.39 -1.36 2.76
C SER A 24 -45.17 -2.48 3.77
N ASP A 25 -46.10 -2.53 4.64
CA ASP A 25 -46.52 -3.57 5.57
C ASP A 25 -47.06 -4.78 4.79
N ALA A 26 -46.71 -5.97 5.18
CA ALA A 26 -47.57 -7.15 5.02
C ALA A 26 -47.11 -8.26 5.97
N THR A 27 -47.81 -8.32 7.05
CA THR A 27 -48.06 -9.43 7.94
C THR A 27 -48.39 -10.71 7.17
N ASN A 28 -47.79 -11.83 7.52
CA ASN A 28 -48.52 -13.08 7.55
C ASN A 28 -48.02 -14.02 8.66
N SER A 29 -48.99 -14.41 9.43
CA SER A 29 -49.00 -15.19 10.64
C SER A 29 -49.24 -16.69 10.31
N ALA A 30 -48.88 -17.50 11.32
CA ALA A 30 -49.36 -18.87 11.62
C ALA A 30 -48.53 -20.03 11.01
N ALA A 31 -48.14 -20.94 11.77
CA ALA A 31 -48.55 -21.84 12.77
C ALA A 31 -47.58 -23.04 12.85
N SER A 32 -47.23 -23.36 14.05
CA SER A 32 -46.91 -24.68 14.64
C SER A 32 -46.75 -25.91 13.76
N THR A 33 -45.67 -26.66 13.96
CA THR A 33 -45.76 -28.07 14.36
C THR A 33 -44.46 -28.52 15.01
N THR A 34 -44.54 -28.95 16.24
CA THR A 34 -43.57 -29.64 17.08
C THR A 34 -43.23 -31.01 16.48
N THR A 35 -41.99 -31.33 16.27
CA THR A 35 -41.53 -32.71 16.29
C THR A 35 -40.12 -32.76 16.83
N ALA A 36 -39.94 -33.26 18.01
CA ALA A 36 -38.69 -33.62 18.61
C ALA A 36 -38.09 -34.83 17.91
N VAL A 37 -36.90 -34.70 17.42
CA VAL A 37 -36.04 -35.86 17.08
C VAL A 37 -34.66 -35.60 17.66
N THR A 38 -34.38 -36.39 18.67
CA THR A 38 -33.04 -36.59 19.24
C THR A 38 -32.14 -37.13 18.16
N ALA A 39 -31.07 -36.41 17.85
CA ALA A 39 -29.93 -36.93 17.09
C ALA A 39 -28.64 -36.35 17.63
N GLU A 40 -27.84 -37.24 18.08
CA GLU A 40 -26.46 -37.01 18.51
C GLU A 40 -25.67 -36.26 17.44
N HIS A 41 -25.18 -35.09 17.82
CA HIS A 41 -24.28 -34.35 16.96
C HIS A 41 -22.83 -34.51 17.48
N SER A 42 -22.22 -35.58 17.00
CA SER A 42 -20.76 -35.72 17.04
C SER A 42 -20.15 -34.74 16.05
N SER A 43 -19.90 -33.53 16.50
CA SER A 43 -19.14 -32.54 15.71
C SER A 43 -17.68 -32.80 15.90
N ALA A 44 -17.08 -33.56 14.99
CA ALA A 44 -15.65 -33.54 14.79
C ALA A 44 -15.27 -32.15 14.25
N PRO A 45 -14.24 -31.48 14.79
CA PRO A 45 -13.74 -30.25 14.18
C PRO A 45 -13.15 -30.59 12.81
N ASN A 46 -13.81 -30.10 11.77
CA ASN A 46 -13.27 -30.14 10.42
C ASN A 46 -12.04 -29.22 10.39
N THR A 47 -10.88 -29.78 10.67
CA THR A 47 -9.59 -29.14 10.47
C THR A 47 -9.43 -28.99 8.96
N SER A 48 -9.97 -27.90 8.44
CA SER A 48 -9.64 -27.47 7.07
C SER A 48 -8.13 -27.28 7.03
N ASN A 49 -7.46 -28.28 6.48
CA ASN A 49 -6.05 -28.24 6.17
C ASN A 49 -5.82 -27.12 5.17
N VAL A 50 -5.62 -25.90 5.67
CA VAL A 50 -5.14 -24.77 4.88
C VAL A 50 -3.71 -25.15 4.48
N GLN A 51 -3.60 -25.82 3.36
CA GLN A 51 -2.35 -26.15 2.75
C GLN A 51 -1.73 -24.85 2.25
N VAL A 52 -0.93 -24.22 3.12
CA VAL A 52 -0.06 -23.11 2.70
C VAL A 52 0.79 -23.67 1.58
N PRO A 53 0.78 -23.11 0.37
CA PRO A 53 1.61 -23.59 -0.72
C PRO A 53 3.05 -23.64 -0.23
N ALA A 54 3.68 -24.80 -0.31
CA ALA A 54 5.07 -24.96 0.07
C ALA A 54 5.90 -24.01 -0.81
N VAL A 55 6.57 -23.06 -0.19
CA VAL A 55 7.49 -22.16 -0.89
C VAL A 55 8.56 -23.03 -1.51
N ASP A 56 8.72 -22.95 -2.83
CA ASP A 56 9.77 -23.69 -3.55
C ASP A 56 11.14 -23.13 -3.14
N THR A 57 11.71 -23.72 -2.09
CA THR A 57 12.98 -23.31 -1.51
C THR A 57 14.16 -23.47 -2.49
N SER A 58 13.99 -24.27 -3.56
CA SER A 58 15.02 -24.47 -4.59
C SER A 58 15.35 -23.18 -5.37
N LYS A 59 14.43 -22.20 -5.36
CA LYS A 59 14.56 -20.91 -6.08
C LYS A 59 14.92 -19.76 -5.17
N LEU A 60 15.03 -19.97 -3.86
CA LEU A 60 15.37 -18.90 -2.92
C LEU A 60 16.82 -18.47 -3.08
N THR A 61 17.04 -17.19 -2.83
CA THR A 61 18.37 -16.56 -2.83
C THR A 61 18.53 -15.66 -1.61
N THR A 62 19.64 -14.93 -1.52
CA THR A 62 19.90 -13.97 -0.45
C THR A 62 20.21 -12.59 -1.01
N ILE A 63 19.84 -11.55 -0.28
CA ILE A 63 20.08 -10.15 -0.64
C ILE A 63 20.87 -9.45 0.45
N LYS A 64 21.76 -8.56 0.07
CA LYS A 64 22.42 -7.61 0.97
C LYS A 64 22.09 -6.20 0.55
N TRP A 65 21.50 -5.43 1.45
CA TRP A 65 21.24 -4.00 1.25
C TRP A 65 22.54 -3.21 1.50
N LEU A 66 23.07 -2.56 0.47
CA LEU A 66 24.35 -1.84 0.53
C LEU A 66 24.22 -0.51 1.26
N ASP A 67 23.07 0.12 1.17
CA ASP A 67 22.74 1.38 1.83
C ASP A 67 21.97 1.16 3.17
N GLY A 68 21.81 -0.10 3.61
CA GLY A 68 20.89 -0.45 4.69
C GLY A 68 19.43 -0.43 4.24
N THR A 69 18.52 -0.71 5.18
CA THR A 69 17.07 -0.68 4.96
C THR A 69 16.42 0.64 5.38
N GLU A 70 17.19 1.51 6.04
CA GLU A 70 16.75 2.85 6.42
C GLU A 70 17.72 3.88 5.84
N LYS A 71 17.18 4.99 5.34
CA LYS A 71 17.95 6.06 4.73
C LYS A 71 17.38 7.42 5.09
N GLU A 72 18.22 8.33 5.53
CA GLU A 72 17.86 9.71 5.81
C GLU A 72 18.34 10.62 4.69
N PHE A 73 17.47 11.53 4.27
CA PHE A 73 17.74 12.48 3.20
C PHE A 73 17.85 13.90 3.75
N PRO A 74 18.63 14.77 3.09
CA PRO A 74 18.68 16.20 3.40
C PRO A 74 17.28 16.82 3.36
N LYS A 75 17.10 17.93 4.09
CA LYS A 75 15.86 18.70 4.08
C LYS A 75 15.60 19.25 2.68
N ILE A 76 14.34 19.13 2.24
CA ILE A 76 13.87 19.64 0.95
C ILE A 76 12.76 20.68 1.17
N LYS A 77 12.42 21.44 0.13
CA LYS A 77 11.27 22.37 0.15
C LYS A 77 10.00 21.68 -0.31
N GLU A 78 8.87 22.15 0.19
CA GLU A 78 7.57 21.68 -0.27
C GLU A 78 7.41 21.88 -1.78
N GLY A 79 6.94 20.85 -2.46
CA GLY A 79 6.81 20.80 -3.92
C GLY A 79 8.04 20.25 -4.65
N GLU A 80 9.16 20.05 -3.96
CA GLU A 80 10.31 19.39 -4.56
C GLU A 80 10.08 17.87 -4.70
N ILE A 81 10.66 17.32 -5.75
CA ILE A 81 10.64 15.88 -6.01
C ILE A 81 11.95 15.27 -5.48
N LEU A 82 11.83 14.29 -4.59
CA LEU A 82 12.96 13.55 -4.06
C LEU A 82 13.07 12.20 -4.78
N ASN A 83 14.21 11.95 -5.42
CA ASN A 83 14.55 10.63 -5.96
C ASN A 83 15.24 9.79 -4.88
N VAL A 84 14.62 8.70 -4.50
CA VAL A 84 15.08 7.76 -3.48
C VAL A 84 15.66 6.55 -4.17
N VAL A 85 16.88 6.16 -3.79
CA VAL A 85 17.56 4.98 -4.34
C VAL A 85 18.12 4.15 -3.18
N PHE A 86 17.81 2.86 -3.16
CA PHE A 86 18.42 1.86 -2.29
C PHE A 86 19.16 0.84 -3.14
N ARG A 87 20.46 0.70 -2.91
CA ARG A 87 21.31 -0.27 -3.62
C ARG A 87 21.34 -1.59 -2.88
N PHE A 88 21.34 -2.66 -3.64
CA PHE A 88 21.45 -4.00 -3.10
C PHE A 88 22.39 -4.86 -3.95
N LYS A 89 22.81 -6.01 -3.39
CA LYS A 89 23.58 -7.05 -4.10
C LYS A 89 22.90 -8.38 -3.86
N ASN A 90 22.75 -9.17 -4.92
CA ASN A 90 22.38 -10.58 -4.79
C ASN A 90 23.61 -11.33 -4.25
N THR A 91 23.54 -11.80 -3.01
CA THR A 91 24.63 -12.52 -2.34
C THR A 91 24.43 -14.02 -2.35
N GLY A 92 23.29 -14.50 -2.88
CA GLY A 92 22.99 -15.91 -2.99
C GLY A 92 23.53 -16.54 -4.28
N SER A 93 23.24 -17.82 -4.45
CA SER A 93 23.69 -18.63 -5.61
C SER A 93 22.64 -18.73 -6.71
N LYS A 94 21.46 -18.17 -6.53
CA LYS A 94 20.33 -18.19 -7.48
C LYS A 94 20.00 -16.77 -7.95
N PRO A 95 19.35 -16.62 -9.12
CA PRO A 95 18.87 -15.31 -9.56
C PRO A 95 17.90 -14.71 -8.53
N LEU A 96 18.10 -13.44 -8.20
CA LEU A 96 17.18 -12.66 -7.37
C LEU A 96 16.09 -12.06 -8.26
N ILE A 97 14.85 -12.38 -7.95
CA ILE A 97 13.67 -11.91 -8.68
C ILE A 97 12.87 -11.00 -7.74
N ILE A 98 12.78 -9.74 -8.08
CA ILE A 98 11.91 -8.80 -7.37
C ILE A 98 10.54 -8.84 -8.04
N SER A 99 9.58 -9.47 -7.36
CA SER A 99 8.24 -9.71 -7.89
C SER A 99 7.34 -8.47 -7.79
N GLN A 100 7.56 -7.63 -6.77
CA GLN A 100 6.74 -6.43 -6.55
C GLN A 100 7.49 -5.41 -5.71
N VAL A 101 7.26 -4.11 -6.00
CA VAL A 101 7.65 -2.99 -5.15
C VAL A 101 6.43 -2.11 -4.92
N THR A 102 6.11 -1.81 -3.65
CA THR A 102 4.96 -0.99 -3.28
C THR A 102 5.34 0.10 -2.30
N ALA A 103 4.59 1.19 -2.27
CA ALA A 103 4.74 2.24 -1.29
C ALA A 103 3.45 2.42 -0.47
N GLY A 104 3.59 2.88 0.77
CA GLY A 104 2.48 3.05 1.70
C GLY A 104 1.58 4.26 1.41
N CYS A 105 1.92 5.13 0.44
CA CYS A 105 1.12 6.29 0.05
C CYS A 105 1.27 6.62 -1.43
N GLY A 106 0.25 7.24 -2.03
CA GLY A 106 0.32 7.75 -3.40
C GLY A 106 1.30 8.91 -3.64
N CYS A 107 1.93 9.42 -2.57
CA CYS A 107 2.98 10.43 -2.65
C CYS A 107 4.37 9.86 -2.97
N THR A 108 4.51 8.53 -2.94
CA THR A 108 5.73 7.80 -3.26
C THR A 108 5.43 6.79 -4.35
N ILE A 109 6.10 6.91 -5.48
CA ILE A 109 5.90 6.05 -6.65
C ILE A 109 7.18 5.22 -6.83
N PRO A 110 7.17 3.92 -6.51
CA PRO A 110 8.30 3.05 -6.73
C PRO A 110 8.38 2.60 -8.20
N GLU A 111 9.60 2.39 -8.68
CA GLU A 111 9.86 1.73 -9.95
C GLU A 111 9.92 0.21 -9.76
N GLN A 112 9.24 -0.53 -10.62
CA GLN A 112 9.24 -1.98 -10.62
C GLN A 112 10.43 -2.49 -11.46
N PRO A 113 11.42 -3.20 -10.87
CA PRO A 113 12.44 -3.89 -11.64
C PRO A 113 11.84 -4.98 -12.54
N THR A 114 12.30 -5.07 -13.78
CA THR A 114 11.73 -5.99 -14.78
C THR A 114 12.60 -7.21 -15.08
N LYS A 115 13.85 -7.21 -14.61
CA LYS A 115 14.80 -8.30 -14.86
C LYS A 115 15.24 -8.99 -13.58
N PRO A 116 15.56 -10.30 -13.62
CA PRO A 116 16.27 -10.95 -12.56
C PRO A 116 17.71 -10.43 -12.42
N TYR A 117 18.27 -10.50 -11.21
CA TYR A 117 19.65 -10.14 -10.92
C TYR A 117 20.46 -11.41 -10.68
N ALA A 118 21.54 -11.62 -11.45
CA ALA A 118 22.40 -12.79 -11.33
C ALA A 118 23.12 -12.84 -9.96
N PRO A 119 23.61 -14.03 -9.53
CA PRO A 119 24.48 -14.14 -8.36
C PRO A 119 25.65 -13.13 -8.42
N GLY A 120 25.84 -12.35 -7.36
CA GLY A 120 26.84 -11.30 -7.27
C GLY A 120 26.49 -9.98 -7.95
N GLU A 121 25.40 -9.91 -8.73
CA GLU A 121 24.96 -8.67 -9.39
C GLU A 121 24.41 -7.66 -8.38
N THR A 122 24.69 -6.38 -8.64
CA THR A 122 24.17 -5.22 -7.88
C THR A 122 22.98 -4.62 -8.63
N GLY A 123 21.96 -4.24 -7.88
CA GLY A 123 20.78 -3.56 -8.41
C GLY A 123 20.36 -2.39 -7.52
N GLU A 124 19.28 -1.73 -7.95
CA GLU A 124 18.73 -0.56 -7.27
C GLU A 124 17.20 -0.68 -7.19
N ILE A 125 16.66 -0.32 -6.02
CA ILE A 125 15.24 0.00 -5.86
C ILE A 125 15.12 1.51 -5.90
N LYS A 126 14.36 2.02 -6.85
CA LYS A 126 14.13 3.45 -7.05
C LYS A 126 12.70 3.81 -6.68
N ALA A 127 12.52 4.98 -6.10
CA ALA A 127 11.20 5.56 -5.85
C ALA A 127 11.27 7.08 -5.98
N THR A 128 10.16 7.68 -6.39
CA THR A 128 10.02 9.14 -6.48
C THR A 128 9.03 9.60 -5.41
N PHE A 129 9.43 10.53 -4.55
CA PHE A 129 8.57 11.13 -3.54
C PHE A 129 8.22 12.57 -3.92
N ASN A 130 6.93 12.86 -3.99
CA ASN A 130 6.40 14.21 -4.18
C ASN A 130 6.10 14.85 -2.81
N SER A 131 6.81 15.92 -2.48
CA SER A 131 6.71 16.62 -1.20
C SER A 131 5.57 17.64 -1.12
N SER A 132 4.75 17.82 -2.15
CA SER A 132 3.61 18.76 -2.15
C SER A 132 2.61 18.39 -1.04
N GLY A 133 2.28 19.35 -0.17
CA GLY A 133 1.39 19.14 0.97
C GLY A 133 1.97 18.22 2.05
N LYS A 134 3.32 18.09 2.14
CA LYS A 134 4.01 17.17 3.06
C LYS A 134 4.96 17.88 4.02
N VAL A 135 4.67 19.13 4.38
CA VAL A 135 5.49 19.91 5.32
C VAL A 135 5.70 19.13 6.63
N GLY A 136 6.91 19.20 7.17
CA GLY A 136 7.33 18.54 8.41
C GLY A 136 8.12 17.25 8.17
N SER A 137 8.24 16.44 9.21
CA SER A 137 8.97 15.18 9.18
C SER A 137 8.16 14.10 8.45
N ASN A 138 8.78 13.49 7.46
CA ASN A 138 8.19 12.41 6.67
C ASN A 138 9.02 11.14 6.83
N SER A 139 8.34 10.02 7.14
CA SER A 139 8.89 8.67 7.12
C SER A 139 8.02 7.82 6.18
N LYS A 140 8.62 7.26 5.15
CA LYS A 140 7.89 6.57 4.07
C LYS A 140 8.44 5.17 3.86
N PRO A 141 7.60 4.13 4.04
CA PRO A 141 7.97 2.76 3.74
C PRO A 141 7.83 2.46 2.23
N VAL A 142 8.76 1.64 1.74
CA VAL A 142 8.74 1.00 0.43
C VAL A 142 8.92 -0.50 0.66
N ASN A 143 7.92 -1.29 0.33
CA ASN A 143 7.95 -2.74 0.51
C ASN A 143 8.44 -3.41 -0.77
N VAL A 144 9.43 -4.26 -0.63
CA VAL A 144 10.07 -5.02 -1.71
C VAL A 144 9.76 -6.50 -1.51
N PHE A 145 9.14 -7.12 -2.49
CA PHE A 145 8.84 -8.55 -2.50
C PHE A 145 9.78 -9.27 -3.46
N ALA A 146 10.41 -10.34 -2.98
CA ALA A 146 11.39 -11.08 -3.76
C ALA A 146 11.42 -12.56 -3.35
N ASN A 147 12.11 -13.40 -4.14
CA ASN A 147 12.32 -14.82 -3.85
C ASN A 147 13.37 -15.03 -2.75
N LEU A 148 13.08 -14.57 -1.56
CA LEU A 148 13.89 -14.69 -0.36
C LEU A 148 13.20 -15.61 0.66
N GLU A 149 13.90 -16.08 1.66
CA GLU A 149 13.33 -16.84 2.79
C GLU A 149 12.26 -16.01 3.50
N GLN A 150 12.52 -14.73 3.73
CA GLN A 150 11.51 -13.74 4.08
C GLN A 150 11.15 -12.95 2.83
N PRO A 151 9.99 -13.22 2.22
CA PRO A 151 9.68 -12.73 0.88
C PRO A 151 9.47 -11.22 0.79
N MET A 152 9.32 -10.53 1.93
CA MET A 152 9.12 -9.08 1.98
C MET A 152 10.20 -8.41 2.82
N THR A 153 10.77 -7.32 2.28
CA THR A 153 11.63 -6.40 3.02
C THR A 153 11.04 -5.00 2.95
N THR A 154 10.94 -4.32 4.09
CA THR A 154 10.53 -2.91 4.14
C THR A 154 11.76 -2.03 4.17
N LEU A 155 11.88 -1.17 3.17
CA LEU A 155 12.85 -0.07 3.11
C LEU A 155 12.17 1.20 3.61
N THR A 156 12.85 2.00 4.41
CA THR A 156 12.27 3.25 4.94
C THR A 156 13.18 4.43 4.61
N PHE A 157 12.64 5.48 4.02
CA PHE A 157 13.36 6.74 3.92
C PHE A 157 12.70 7.81 4.78
N ARG A 158 13.56 8.70 5.33
CA ARG A 158 13.14 9.84 6.13
C ARG A 158 13.61 11.13 5.48
N VAL A 159 12.75 12.14 5.49
CA VAL A 159 13.05 13.47 4.96
C VAL A 159 12.23 14.54 5.69
N GLU A 160 12.83 15.67 5.99
CA GLU A 160 12.13 16.85 6.50
C GLU A 160 11.79 17.79 5.36
N VAL A 161 10.52 18.14 5.22
CA VAL A 161 10.02 19.05 4.20
C VAL A 161 9.76 20.42 4.84
N LYS A 162 10.47 21.46 4.38
CA LYS A 162 10.26 22.85 4.81
C LYS A 162 9.15 23.49 4.00
N PRO A 163 8.39 24.45 4.59
CA PRO A 163 7.41 25.22 3.84
C PRO A 163 8.04 25.86 2.59
N LYS A 164 7.23 26.03 1.57
CA LYS A 164 7.57 26.80 0.39
C LYS A 164 7.61 28.28 0.79
N SER A 165 8.77 28.91 0.67
CA SER A 165 8.95 30.37 0.92
C SER A 165 8.24 31.18 -0.14
#